data_beb8abfea511b00c9ead0b592d3d97a7
#
_entry.id   beb8abfea511b00c9ead0b592d3d97a7
#
_cell.length_a   1.000
_cell.length_b   1.000
_cell.length_c   1.000
_cell.angle_alpha   90.00
_cell.angle_beta   90.00
_cell.angle_gamma   90.00
#
_symmetry.space_group_name_H-M   'P 1'
#
loop_
_entity.id
_entity.type
_entity.pdbx_description
1 polymer ?
#
loop_
_entity_poly.entity_id
_entity_poly.type
_entity_poly.pdbx_seq_one_letter_code
_entity_poly.pdbx_strand_id
1 'polypeptide(L)'
;INISNEQLLLTSWFLKELTSYGKVVIIPGNHDFLENNTQRLDSITPVVELLDNDNIVYYKDSGVYSDENINWVVYSLYQHNARPEFTKEEGKFHIGLFHGPIQGMSTDLGFEFEDAYDRLNFVDLDLLLCGDIHKRQQFTLPNGGKAIMIGSLIQQNFGETVKHHGYG
;
A
#
# COMPACT_ATOMS: atom_id res chain seq x y z
N ILE A 1 -18.01 0.72 -4.51
CA ILE A 1 -17.28 1.13 -5.73
C ILE A 1 -17.76 0.23 -6.84
N ASN A 2 -18.14 0.81 -7.98
CA ASN A 2 -18.51 0.05 -9.16
C ASN A 2 -17.29 0.07 -10.11
N ILE A 3 -16.65 -1.08 -10.26
CA ILE A 3 -15.64 -1.28 -11.29
C ILE A 3 -16.34 -1.57 -12.62
N SER A 4 -15.94 -0.90 -13.71
CA SER A 4 -16.42 -1.23 -15.05
C SER A 4 -15.75 -2.53 -15.56
N ASN A 5 -16.35 -3.16 -16.56
CA ASN A 5 -15.78 -4.35 -17.18
C ASN A 5 -14.39 -4.06 -17.80
N GLU A 6 -14.22 -2.87 -18.37
CA GLU A 6 -12.94 -2.44 -18.95
C GLU A 6 -11.87 -2.27 -17.88
N GLN A 7 -12.22 -1.69 -16.73
CA GLN A 7 -11.31 -1.56 -15.60
C GLN A 7 -10.91 -2.93 -15.05
N LEU A 8 -11.86 -3.87 -14.95
CA LEU A 8 -11.58 -5.24 -14.51
C LEU A 8 -10.59 -5.93 -15.45
N LEU A 9 -10.82 -5.85 -16.75
CA LEU A 9 -9.92 -6.43 -17.76
C LEU A 9 -8.53 -5.78 -17.73
N LEU A 10 -8.46 -4.45 -17.61
CA LEU A 10 -7.20 -3.73 -17.56
C LEU A 10 -6.41 -4.08 -16.29
N THR A 11 -7.07 -4.15 -15.14
CA THR A 11 -6.42 -4.54 -13.87
C THR A 11 -5.90 -5.97 -13.95
N SER A 12 -6.70 -6.89 -14.49
CA SER A 12 -6.30 -8.29 -14.65
C SER A 12 -5.08 -8.42 -15.56
N TRP A 13 -5.10 -7.73 -16.69
CA TRP A 13 -3.96 -7.69 -17.61
C TRP A 13 -2.73 -7.11 -16.94
N PHE A 14 -2.86 -5.97 -16.27
CA PHE A 14 -1.74 -5.27 -15.61
C PHE A 14 -1.08 -6.12 -14.53
N LEU A 15 -1.87 -6.72 -13.65
CA LEU A 15 -1.35 -7.61 -12.60
C LEU A 15 -0.61 -8.81 -13.21
N LYS A 16 -1.17 -9.40 -14.27
CA LYS A 16 -0.53 -10.50 -14.98
C LYS A 16 0.81 -10.10 -15.61
N GLU A 17 0.87 -8.92 -16.25
CA GLU A 17 2.13 -8.41 -16.83
C GLU A 17 3.19 -8.18 -15.73
N LEU A 18 2.80 -7.63 -14.57
CA LEU A 18 3.71 -7.40 -13.46
C LEU A 18 4.39 -8.69 -12.98
N THR A 19 3.73 -9.84 -13.05
CA THR A 19 4.34 -11.13 -12.63
C THR A 19 5.53 -11.54 -13.48
N SER A 20 5.71 -10.97 -14.67
CA SER A 20 6.90 -11.18 -15.49
C SER A 20 8.17 -10.55 -14.91
N TYR A 21 8.01 -9.59 -13.99
CA TYR A 21 9.11 -8.90 -13.32
C TYR A 21 9.40 -9.47 -11.92
N GLY A 22 8.46 -10.18 -11.34
CA GLY A 22 8.61 -10.78 -10.02
C GLY A 22 7.27 -10.99 -9.31
N LYS A 23 7.33 -11.28 -8.02
CA LYS A 23 6.15 -11.45 -7.17
C LYS A 23 5.45 -10.11 -6.98
N VAL A 24 4.14 -10.11 -7.17
CA VAL A 24 3.26 -8.95 -7.01
C VAL A 24 2.60 -9.01 -5.65
N VAL A 25 2.91 -8.06 -4.78
CA VAL A 25 2.28 -7.92 -3.45
C VAL A 25 1.31 -6.77 -3.48
N ILE A 26 0.07 -7.01 -3.06
CA ILE A 26 -1.02 -6.04 -3.09
C ILE A 26 -1.57 -5.89 -1.69
N ILE A 27 -1.93 -4.65 -1.31
CA ILE A 27 -2.74 -4.33 -0.12
C ILE A 27 -3.97 -3.53 -0.56
N PRO A 28 -5.08 -3.51 0.20
CA PRO A 28 -6.26 -2.73 -0.13
C PRO A 28 -6.01 -1.23 0.08
N GLY A 29 -6.53 -0.41 -0.84
CA GLY A 29 -6.69 1.03 -0.67
C GLY A 29 -8.12 1.40 -0.25
N ASN A 30 -8.33 2.67 0.15
CA ASN A 30 -9.62 3.18 0.61
C ASN A 30 -10.72 3.15 -0.47
N HIS A 31 -10.35 3.06 -1.74
CA HIS A 31 -11.29 2.94 -2.87
C HIS A 31 -11.62 1.49 -3.26
N ASP A 32 -10.99 0.50 -2.65
CA ASP A 32 -11.20 -0.91 -3.03
C ASP A 32 -12.35 -1.56 -2.29
N PHE A 33 -12.76 -1.04 -1.13
CA PHE A 33 -13.82 -1.59 -0.30
C PHE A 33 -14.76 -0.51 0.27
N LEU A 34 -15.85 -0.94 0.91
CA LEU A 34 -16.76 -0.05 1.63
C LEU A 34 -16.43 -0.12 3.14
N GLU A 35 -15.94 0.96 3.71
CA GLU A 35 -15.58 1.04 5.14
C GLU A 35 -16.74 0.70 6.08
N ASN A 36 -17.96 1.10 5.71
CA ASN A 36 -19.17 0.82 6.47
C ASN A 36 -19.79 -0.56 6.19
N ASN A 37 -19.21 -1.36 5.28
CA ASN A 37 -19.65 -2.71 4.97
C ASN A 37 -18.46 -3.59 4.52
N THR A 38 -17.61 -3.93 5.46
CA THR A 38 -16.41 -4.76 5.24
C THR A 38 -16.71 -6.23 4.91
N GLN A 39 -17.98 -6.66 5.10
CA GLN A 39 -18.43 -8.00 4.69
C GLN A 39 -18.67 -8.10 3.17
N ARG A 40 -18.87 -6.96 2.51
CA ARG A 40 -18.97 -6.94 1.06
C ARG A 40 -17.60 -7.23 0.44
N LEU A 41 -17.61 -8.01 -0.63
CA LEU A 41 -16.40 -8.29 -1.41
C LEU A 41 -15.81 -6.99 -1.96
N ASP A 42 -14.52 -6.80 -1.77
CA ASP A 42 -13.78 -5.66 -2.35
C ASP A 42 -13.55 -5.83 -3.86
N SER A 43 -12.94 -4.83 -4.47
CA SER A 43 -12.72 -4.81 -5.92
C SER A 43 -11.52 -5.66 -6.37
N ILE A 44 -10.58 -5.96 -5.47
CA ILE A 44 -9.34 -6.67 -5.78
C ILE A 44 -9.51 -8.19 -5.67
N THR A 45 -10.19 -8.65 -4.63
CA THR A 45 -10.39 -10.10 -4.37
C THR A 45 -10.85 -10.88 -5.60
N PRO A 46 -11.91 -10.46 -6.35
CA PRO A 46 -12.34 -11.23 -7.52
C PRO A 46 -11.28 -11.31 -8.63
N VAL A 47 -10.50 -10.25 -8.79
CA VAL A 47 -9.43 -10.21 -9.81
C VAL A 47 -8.33 -11.20 -9.46
N VAL A 48 -7.88 -11.19 -8.21
CA VAL A 48 -6.79 -12.07 -7.75
C VAL A 48 -7.23 -13.53 -7.80
N GLU A 49 -8.44 -13.84 -7.32
CA GLU A 49 -8.99 -15.20 -7.35
C GLU A 49 -9.17 -15.74 -8.78
N LEU A 50 -9.62 -14.89 -9.73
CA LEU A 50 -9.81 -15.32 -11.12
C LEU A 50 -8.49 -15.46 -11.88
N LEU A 51 -7.46 -14.71 -11.51
CA LEU A 51 -6.12 -14.85 -12.12
C LEU A 51 -5.42 -16.13 -11.70
N ASP A 52 -5.72 -16.65 -10.51
CA ASP A 52 -5.19 -17.92 -9.96
C ASP A 52 -3.67 -18.07 -10.20
N ASN A 53 -2.91 -17.05 -9.78
CA ASN A 53 -1.48 -16.97 -10.06
C ASN A 53 -0.69 -16.84 -8.74
N ASP A 54 0.14 -17.84 -8.43
CA ASP A 54 0.94 -17.93 -7.20
C ASP A 54 1.92 -16.75 -7.02
N ASN A 55 2.25 -16.04 -8.10
CA ASN A 55 3.08 -14.84 -8.06
C ASN A 55 2.29 -13.56 -7.72
N ILE A 56 0.98 -13.64 -7.50
CA ILE A 56 0.15 -12.52 -7.07
C ILE A 56 -0.36 -12.80 -5.67
N VAL A 57 0.03 -11.97 -4.71
CA VAL A 57 -0.37 -12.12 -3.31
C VAL A 57 -1.12 -10.87 -2.86
N TYR A 58 -2.33 -11.06 -2.35
CA TYR A 58 -3.16 -10.00 -1.80
C TYR A 58 -3.26 -10.12 -0.28
N TYR A 59 -2.56 -9.25 0.44
CA TYR A 59 -2.61 -9.18 1.90
C TYR A 59 -3.73 -8.23 2.33
N LYS A 60 -4.89 -8.79 2.57
CA LYS A 60 -6.10 -8.05 2.94
C LYS A 60 -6.11 -7.63 4.40
N ASP A 61 -5.61 -8.47 5.29
CA ASP A 61 -5.63 -8.26 6.73
C ASP A 61 -4.29 -7.72 7.24
N SER A 62 -4.34 -7.03 8.38
CA SER A 62 -3.13 -6.64 9.10
C SER A 62 -2.41 -7.88 9.64
N GLY A 63 -1.09 -7.88 9.55
CA GLY A 63 -0.30 -9.03 10.00
C GLY A 63 1.13 -8.99 9.49
N VAL A 64 1.87 -10.04 9.83
CA VAL A 64 3.23 -10.27 9.35
C VAL A 64 3.23 -11.50 8.45
N TYR A 65 3.62 -11.31 7.20
CA TYR A 65 3.65 -12.35 6.17
C TYR A 65 5.09 -12.59 5.75
N SER A 66 5.62 -13.75 6.08
CA SER A 66 7.00 -14.09 5.78
C SER A 66 7.16 -14.67 4.37
N ASP A 67 8.17 -14.20 3.67
CA ASP A 67 8.56 -14.68 2.36
C ASP A 67 10.10 -14.69 2.29
N GLU A 68 10.72 -15.82 2.05
CA GLU A 68 12.18 -16.00 2.03
C GLU A 68 12.94 -15.07 3.02
N ASN A 69 13.51 -13.97 2.48
CA ASN A 69 14.30 -13.00 3.23
C ASN A 69 13.53 -11.73 3.60
N ILE A 70 12.21 -11.69 3.37
CA ILE A 70 11.37 -10.52 3.60
C ILE A 70 10.24 -10.87 4.55
N ASN A 71 10.03 -10.00 5.53
CA ASN A 71 8.80 -9.95 6.33
C ASN A 71 7.98 -8.74 5.88
N TRP A 72 6.83 -9.01 5.29
CA TRP A 72 5.84 -8.00 4.92
C TRP A 72 4.97 -7.68 6.14
N VAL A 73 5.10 -6.48 6.68
CA VAL A 73 4.33 -6.01 7.83
C VAL A 73 3.19 -5.15 7.31
N VAL A 74 2.00 -5.72 7.26
CA VAL A 74 0.83 -5.08 6.63
C VAL A 74 -0.03 -4.38 7.67
N TYR A 75 -0.28 -3.10 7.46
CA TYR A 75 -1.19 -2.26 8.23
C TYR A 75 -2.44 -2.00 7.36
N SER A 76 -3.40 -2.93 7.44
CA SER A 76 -4.57 -2.89 6.56
C SER A 76 -5.62 -1.90 7.02
N LEU A 77 -6.25 -1.23 6.05
CA LEU A 77 -7.42 -0.37 6.27
C LEU A 77 -8.66 -1.13 6.75
N TYR A 78 -8.77 -2.43 6.53
CA TYR A 78 -9.83 -3.26 7.08
C TYR A 78 -9.81 -3.34 8.62
N GLN A 79 -8.65 -3.04 9.21
CA GLN A 79 -8.39 -3.15 10.64
C GLN A 79 -7.63 -1.91 11.11
N HIS A 80 -8.22 -0.73 10.98
CA HIS A 80 -7.60 0.60 11.23
C HIS A 80 -6.82 0.74 12.54
N ASN A 81 -7.15 -0.05 13.55
CA ASN A 81 -6.48 -0.01 14.85
C ASN A 81 -5.55 -1.20 15.09
N ALA A 82 -5.47 -2.14 14.17
CA ALA A 82 -4.60 -3.30 14.34
C ALA A 82 -3.17 -2.89 13.97
N ARG A 83 -2.29 -2.98 14.96
CA ARG A 83 -0.86 -2.85 14.76
C ARG A 83 -0.27 -4.25 14.77
N PRO A 84 0.34 -4.70 13.67
CA PRO A 84 1.03 -5.99 13.69
C PRO A 84 2.14 -5.96 14.75
N GLU A 85 2.05 -6.89 15.69
CA GLU A 85 3.13 -7.11 16.66
C GLU A 85 4.14 -8.07 16.05
N PHE A 86 5.39 -7.65 16.00
CA PHE A 86 6.49 -8.48 15.52
C PHE A 86 7.79 -8.13 16.23
N THR A 87 8.69 -9.08 16.23
CA THR A 87 10.08 -8.87 16.65
C THR A 87 10.95 -8.92 15.41
N LYS A 88 11.88 -7.96 15.30
CA LYS A 88 12.80 -7.92 14.16
C LYS A 88 13.65 -9.18 14.13
N GLU A 89 13.56 -9.92 13.02
CA GLU A 89 14.31 -11.14 12.78
C GLU A 89 15.65 -10.81 12.13
N GLU A 90 16.75 -11.36 12.68
CA GLU A 90 18.06 -11.21 12.09
C GLU A 90 18.12 -11.91 10.72
N GLY A 91 18.70 -11.24 9.75
CA GLY A 91 18.84 -11.75 8.38
C GLY A 91 17.61 -11.55 7.49
N LYS A 92 16.50 -11.04 8.02
CA LYS A 92 15.32 -10.65 7.22
C LYS A 92 15.18 -9.14 7.08
N PHE A 93 14.64 -8.73 5.94
CA PHE A 93 14.27 -7.35 5.66
C PHE A 93 12.80 -7.12 5.98
N HIS A 94 12.50 -6.15 6.83
CA HIS A 94 11.12 -5.87 7.29
C HIS A 94 10.56 -4.71 6.50
N ILE A 95 9.60 -5.00 5.61
CA ILE A 95 8.92 -4.01 4.77
C ILE A 95 7.51 -3.80 5.27
N GLY A 96 7.23 -2.59 5.75
CA GLY A 96 5.88 -2.15 6.09
C GLY A 96 5.10 -1.78 4.82
N LEU A 97 3.83 -2.16 4.75
CA LEU A 97 2.88 -1.76 3.72
C LEU A 97 1.71 -1.07 4.39
N PHE A 98 1.43 0.16 3.97
CA PHE A 98 0.37 0.99 4.54
C PHE A 98 -0.30 1.86 3.47
N HIS A 99 -1.61 2.05 3.59
CA HIS A 99 -2.35 2.98 2.73
C HIS A 99 -2.99 4.06 3.60
N GLY A 100 -2.43 5.26 3.56
CA GLY A 100 -2.91 6.39 4.35
C GLY A 100 -1.83 7.44 4.63
N PRO A 101 -2.23 8.60 5.16
CA PRO A 101 -1.31 9.67 5.51
C PRO A 101 -0.53 9.37 6.80
N ILE A 102 0.71 9.79 6.83
CA ILE A 102 1.59 9.74 8.01
C ILE A 102 2.00 11.17 8.37
N GLN A 103 2.16 11.45 9.65
CA GLN A 103 2.53 12.77 10.15
C GLN A 103 3.73 13.38 9.41
N GLY A 104 3.56 14.63 8.97
CA GLY A 104 4.53 15.38 8.17
C GLY A 104 4.44 15.16 6.68
N MET A 105 3.47 14.37 6.20
CA MET A 105 3.11 14.31 4.78
C MET A 105 2.21 15.47 4.38
N SER A 106 2.31 15.89 3.12
CA SER A 106 1.48 16.94 2.56
C SER A 106 1.04 16.61 1.13
N THR A 107 -0.03 17.22 0.69
CA THR A 107 -0.43 17.22 -0.73
C THR A 107 0.49 18.14 -1.55
N ASP A 108 0.38 18.12 -2.89
CA ASP A 108 1.09 19.06 -3.78
C ASP A 108 0.77 20.52 -3.49
N LEU A 109 -0.44 20.81 -2.99
CA LEU A 109 -0.87 22.15 -2.58
C LEU A 109 -0.38 22.54 -1.19
N GLY A 110 0.36 21.67 -0.50
CA GLY A 110 0.94 21.95 0.82
C GLY A 110 0.00 21.72 2.01
N PHE A 111 -1.19 21.12 1.80
CA PHE A 111 -2.06 20.74 2.92
C PHE A 111 -1.45 19.55 3.69
N GLU A 112 -1.35 19.70 4.99
CA GLU A 112 -1.00 18.63 5.92
C GLU A 112 -2.28 17.93 6.43
N PHE A 113 -2.15 16.67 6.84
CA PHE A 113 -3.28 15.85 7.28
C PHE A 113 -3.40 15.92 8.80
N GLU A 114 -4.55 16.37 9.31
CA GLU A 114 -4.82 16.46 10.75
C GLU A 114 -4.92 15.08 11.41
N ASP A 115 -5.53 14.11 10.72
CA ASP A 115 -5.73 12.74 11.18
C ASP A 115 -4.64 11.77 10.69
N ALA A 116 -3.42 12.28 10.44
CA ALA A 116 -2.31 11.45 9.98
C ALA A 116 -1.80 10.50 11.09
N TYR A 117 -1.44 9.29 10.68
CA TYR A 117 -0.88 8.30 11.58
C TYR A 117 0.49 8.74 12.14
N ASP A 118 0.69 8.53 13.45
CA ASP A 118 1.97 8.79 14.08
C ASP A 118 3.07 7.88 13.51
N ARG A 119 4.23 8.44 13.22
CA ARG A 119 5.42 7.71 12.76
C ARG A 119 5.87 6.62 13.75
N LEU A 120 5.58 6.81 15.03
CA LEU A 120 5.87 5.81 16.08
C LEU A 120 5.07 4.51 15.93
N ASN A 121 4.03 4.51 15.07
CA ASN A 121 3.30 3.29 14.76
C ASN A 121 4.08 2.33 13.85
N PHE A 122 5.15 2.82 13.22
CA PHE A 122 5.91 2.11 12.18
C PHE A 122 7.37 1.90 12.61
N VAL A 123 7.55 1.46 13.84
CA VAL A 123 8.90 1.14 14.39
C VAL A 123 9.38 -0.23 13.88
N ASP A 124 10.69 -0.43 13.97
CA ASP A 124 11.36 -1.71 13.63
C ASP A 124 11.26 -2.16 12.16
N LEU A 125 10.85 -1.25 11.27
CA LEU A 125 10.87 -1.47 9.83
C LEU A 125 12.19 -0.98 9.20
N ASP A 126 12.67 -1.69 8.20
CA ASP A 126 13.79 -1.23 7.36
C ASP A 126 13.28 -0.29 6.27
N LEU A 127 12.07 -0.57 5.75
CA LEU A 127 11.39 0.23 4.75
C LEU A 127 9.89 0.25 5.04
N LEU A 128 9.25 1.39 4.88
CA LEU A 128 7.80 1.54 4.85
C LEU A 128 7.37 2.10 3.50
N LEU A 129 6.53 1.38 2.79
CA LEU A 129 5.90 1.81 1.53
C LEU A 129 4.46 2.24 1.80
N CYS A 130 4.14 3.46 1.43
CA CYS A 130 2.83 4.06 1.65
C CYS A 130 2.14 4.39 0.32
N GLY A 131 0.83 4.17 0.27
CA GLY A 131 -0.07 4.68 -0.77
C GLY A 131 -1.03 5.74 -0.22
N ASP A 132 -2.00 6.22 -1.01
CA ASP A 132 -3.05 7.19 -0.75
C ASP A 132 -2.68 8.62 -1.18
N ILE A 133 -1.55 9.15 -0.75
CA ILE A 133 -1.15 10.51 -1.10
C ILE A 133 -0.43 10.52 -2.44
N HIS A 134 -0.94 11.30 -3.39
CA HIS A 134 -0.46 11.28 -4.77
C HIS A 134 0.91 11.95 -4.95
N LYS A 135 1.30 12.81 -4.01
CA LYS A 135 2.64 13.43 -3.99
C LYS A 135 3.67 12.46 -3.47
N ARG A 136 4.70 12.17 -4.28
CA ARG A 136 5.84 11.37 -3.84
C ARG A 136 6.64 12.10 -2.76
N GLN A 137 6.88 11.44 -1.64
CA GLN A 137 7.62 11.96 -0.50
C GLN A 137 8.40 10.85 0.17
N GLN A 138 9.48 11.23 0.84
CA GLN A 138 10.26 10.28 1.66
C GLN A 138 10.74 10.94 2.93
N PHE A 139 10.87 10.17 3.98
CA PHE A 139 11.39 10.59 5.27
C PHE A 139 12.02 9.41 6.03
N THR A 140 12.71 9.72 7.12
CA THR A 140 13.30 8.70 7.99
C THR A 140 12.35 8.36 9.13
N LEU A 141 12.16 7.07 9.38
CA LEU A 141 11.45 6.56 10.55
C LEU A 141 12.26 6.78 11.84
N PRO A 142 11.62 6.78 13.02
CA PRO A 142 12.30 6.99 14.30
C PRO A 142 13.46 6.02 14.58
N ASN A 143 13.38 4.79 14.07
CA ASN A 143 14.42 3.75 14.18
C ASN A 143 15.51 3.82 13.10
N GLY A 144 15.49 4.82 12.22
CA GLY A 144 16.42 4.99 11.11
C GLY A 144 16.02 4.33 9.79
N GLY A 145 14.94 3.56 9.76
CA GLY A 145 14.36 3.00 8.52
C GLY A 145 13.82 4.10 7.60
N LYS A 146 13.57 3.77 6.34
CA LYS A 146 13.01 4.70 5.35
C LYS A 146 11.51 4.54 5.22
N ALA A 147 10.79 5.65 5.08
CA ALA A 147 9.40 5.67 4.66
C ALA A 147 9.27 6.39 3.31
N ILE A 148 8.53 5.80 2.39
CA ILE A 148 8.31 6.33 1.05
C ILE A 148 6.81 6.32 0.76
N MET A 149 6.23 7.51 0.59
CA MET A 149 4.96 7.67 -0.10
C MET A 149 5.25 7.60 -1.60
N ILE A 150 4.79 6.54 -2.24
CA ILE A 150 5.13 6.25 -3.64
C ILE A 150 4.51 7.23 -4.62
N GLY A 151 3.42 7.90 -4.23
CA GLY A 151 2.67 8.79 -5.10
C GLY A 151 1.78 8.04 -6.10
N SER A 152 1.18 8.76 -7.03
CA SER A 152 0.37 8.19 -8.10
C SER A 152 1.19 7.90 -9.36
N LEU A 153 0.76 6.90 -10.15
CA LEU A 153 1.40 6.56 -11.44
C LEU A 153 1.29 7.69 -12.47
N ILE A 154 0.18 8.41 -12.43
CA ILE A 154 -0.13 9.52 -13.34
C ILE A 154 -0.78 10.64 -12.54
N GLN A 155 -0.80 11.85 -13.07
CA GLN A 155 -1.57 12.97 -12.53
C GLN A 155 -3.06 12.59 -12.47
N GLN A 156 -3.67 12.69 -11.30
CA GLN A 156 -5.06 12.34 -11.05
C GLN A 156 -6.00 13.55 -11.17
N ASN A 157 -5.50 14.75 -10.89
CA ASN A 157 -6.29 15.97 -10.94
C ASN A 157 -5.41 17.21 -11.22
N PHE A 158 -6.04 18.35 -11.52
CA PHE A 158 -5.36 19.61 -11.85
C PHE A 158 -4.62 20.28 -10.67
N GLY A 159 -4.85 19.84 -9.44
CA GLY A 159 -4.13 20.33 -8.25
C GLY A 159 -2.79 19.65 -8.02
N GLU A 160 -2.47 18.62 -8.80
CA GLU A 160 -1.21 17.88 -8.69
C GLU A 160 -0.16 18.42 -9.68
N THR A 161 1.10 18.32 -9.30
CA THR A 161 2.20 18.58 -10.25
C THR A 161 2.18 17.57 -11.40
N VAL A 162 2.58 17.97 -12.59
CA VAL A 162 2.73 17.06 -13.75
C VAL A 162 4.04 16.27 -13.73
N LYS A 163 4.88 16.50 -12.70
CA LYS A 163 6.20 15.88 -12.57
C LYS A 163 6.21 14.90 -11.40
N HIS A 164 7.15 13.95 -11.47
CA HIS A 164 7.40 12.98 -10.40
C HIS A 164 6.30 11.94 -10.17
N HIS A 165 5.45 11.72 -11.19
CA HIS A 165 4.58 10.55 -11.26
C HIS A 165 5.34 9.35 -11.84
N GLY A 166 4.87 8.14 -11.54
CA GLY A 166 5.45 6.90 -12.05
C GLY A 166 5.76 5.88 -10.95
N TYR A 167 6.63 4.97 -11.28
CA TYR A 167 7.12 3.94 -10.35
C TYR A 167 8.49 4.32 -9.77
N GLY A 168 8.83 3.74 -8.64
CA GLY A 168 10.09 3.99 -7.92
C GLY A 168 11.10 2.89 -8.07
#